data_6847192aa06482946e83fe178d0d6c3c
#
_entry.id   6847192aa06482946e83fe178d0d6c3c
#
_cell.length_a   1.000
_cell.length_b   1.000
_cell.length_c   1.000
_cell.angle_alpha   90.00
_cell.angle_beta   90.00
_cell.angle_gamma   90.00
#
_symmetry.space_group_name_H-M   'P 1'
#
loop_
_entity.id
_entity.type
_entity.pdbx_description
1 polymer ?
#
loop_
_entity_poly.entity_id
_entity_poly.type
_entity_poly.pdbx_seq_one_letter_code
_entity_poly.pdbx_strand_id
1 'polypeptide(L)'
;SRYVLASEIANCGALVMSKTSGVSEDEISHTKEFVNKTLEEFQCRRRFDGDVITKDWELFGSEDYERFMSVGYKLNDFTKLWFKQSDVYSSVYIMNRNFTREQLVDIVNRVFSDKKCGDVFRIKGFFSVEQDSWLELNATVHKTEIKPIDKGQKIIIIIGSDLMEDKIKQYFEE
;
A
#
# COMPACT_ATOMS: atom_id res chain seq x y z
N SER A 1 3.78 -5.50 6.81
CA SER A 1 4.40 -6.54 7.66
C SER A 1 3.52 -7.78 7.69
N ARG A 2 4.10 -8.99 7.76
CA ARG A 2 3.37 -10.27 7.82
C ARG A 2 2.40 -10.33 8.99
N TYR A 3 2.80 -9.76 10.13
CA TYR A 3 1.92 -9.70 11.30
C TYR A 3 0.63 -8.93 11.04
N VAL A 4 0.72 -7.78 10.38
CA VAL A 4 -0.47 -6.97 10.02
C VAL A 4 -1.40 -7.81 9.15
N LEU A 5 -0.87 -8.45 8.11
CA LEU A 5 -1.65 -9.35 7.27
C LEU A 5 -2.33 -10.45 8.09
N ALA A 6 -1.58 -11.16 8.93
CA ALA A 6 -2.15 -12.23 9.77
C ALA A 6 -3.24 -11.70 10.70
N SER A 7 -3.03 -10.55 11.35
CA SER A 7 -3.99 -9.97 12.30
C SER A 7 -5.30 -9.55 11.64
N GLU A 8 -5.25 -9.05 10.41
CA GLU A 8 -6.42 -8.63 9.64
C GLU A 8 -7.23 -9.83 9.13
N ILE A 9 -6.54 -10.87 8.64
CA ILE A 9 -7.21 -12.01 7.99
C ILE A 9 -7.56 -13.16 8.93
N ALA A 10 -6.96 -13.24 10.13
CA ALA A 10 -7.21 -14.34 11.08
C ALA A 10 -8.70 -14.57 11.34
N ASN A 11 -9.47 -13.51 11.45
CA ASN A 11 -10.88 -13.55 11.83
C ASN A 11 -11.85 -13.18 10.70
N CYS A 12 -11.38 -12.88 9.49
CA CYS A 12 -12.29 -12.52 8.39
C CYS A 12 -13.11 -13.73 7.92
N GLY A 13 -14.34 -13.50 7.47
CA GLY A 13 -15.23 -14.55 6.96
C GLY A 13 -14.74 -15.15 5.63
N ALA A 14 -14.27 -14.27 4.72
CA ALA A 14 -13.69 -14.65 3.44
C ALA A 14 -12.49 -13.75 3.12
N LEU A 15 -11.64 -14.19 2.20
CA LEU A 15 -10.52 -13.44 1.65
C LEU A 15 -10.80 -13.14 0.18
N VAL A 16 -10.67 -11.88 -0.22
CA VAL A 16 -10.77 -11.46 -1.61
C VAL A 16 -9.38 -11.08 -2.11
N MET A 17 -8.91 -11.72 -3.17
CA MET A 17 -7.71 -11.33 -3.90
C MET A 17 -8.12 -10.43 -5.05
N SER A 18 -7.73 -9.17 -5.02
CA SER A 18 -8.00 -8.21 -6.10
C SER A 18 -6.88 -8.20 -7.14
N LYS A 19 -7.18 -7.67 -8.34
CA LYS A 19 -6.21 -7.54 -9.46
C LYS A 19 -5.70 -8.89 -9.96
N THR A 20 -6.57 -9.87 -10.02
CA THR A 20 -6.27 -11.22 -10.49
C THR A 20 -6.42 -11.38 -11.99
N SER A 21 -6.96 -10.38 -12.70
CA SER A 21 -7.03 -10.38 -14.16
C SER A 21 -5.65 -10.51 -14.79
N GLY A 22 -5.45 -11.57 -15.58
CA GLY A 22 -4.17 -11.86 -16.25
C GLY A 22 -3.08 -12.46 -15.35
N VAL A 23 -3.41 -12.79 -14.10
CA VAL A 23 -2.52 -13.51 -13.17
C VAL A 23 -2.72 -15.01 -13.39
N SER A 24 -1.64 -15.80 -13.44
CA SER A 24 -1.70 -17.24 -13.60
C SER A 24 -2.26 -17.94 -12.36
N GLU A 25 -2.81 -19.14 -12.54
CA GLU A 25 -3.30 -19.95 -11.42
C GLU A 25 -2.17 -20.33 -10.45
N ASP A 26 -0.95 -20.50 -10.95
CA ASP A 26 0.22 -20.78 -10.13
C ASP A 26 0.57 -19.60 -9.21
N GLU A 27 0.53 -18.38 -9.71
CA GLU A 27 0.77 -17.17 -8.90
C GLU A 27 -0.32 -16.96 -7.83
N ILE A 28 -1.57 -17.24 -8.19
CA ILE A 28 -2.69 -17.25 -7.22
C ILE A 28 -2.46 -18.31 -6.14
N SER A 29 -2.05 -19.53 -6.53
CA SER A 29 -1.74 -20.61 -5.59
C SER A 29 -0.58 -20.26 -4.68
N HIS A 30 0.50 -19.71 -5.20
CA HIS A 30 1.63 -19.24 -4.39
C HIS A 30 1.22 -18.15 -3.39
N THR A 31 0.31 -17.25 -3.81
CA THR A 31 -0.22 -16.21 -2.91
C THR A 31 -1.05 -16.82 -1.79
N LYS A 32 -1.89 -17.84 -2.07
CA LYS A 32 -2.62 -18.59 -1.04
C LYS A 32 -1.68 -19.29 -0.05
N GLU A 33 -0.64 -19.94 -0.57
CA GLU A 33 0.37 -20.57 0.27
C GLU A 33 1.08 -19.56 1.18
N PHE A 34 1.44 -18.39 0.63
CA PHE A 34 2.06 -17.31 1.39
C PHE A 34 1.14 -16.83 2.53
N VAL A 35 -0.15 -16.64 2.24
CA VAL A 35 -1.16 -16.26 3.23
C VAL A 35 -1.26 -17.32 4.33
N ASN A 36 -1.36 -18.60 3.97
CA ASN A 36 -1.46 -19.71 4.93
C ASN A 36 -0.20 -19.86 5.78
N LYS A 37 0.99 -19.76 5.19
CA LYS A 37 2.27 -19.75 5.90
C LYS A 37 2.38 -18.56 6.86
N THR A 38 1.89 -17.39 6.44
CA THR A 38 1.87 -16.21 7.31
C THR A 38 0.98 -16.42 8.53
N LEU A 39 -0.21 -17.01 8.37
CA LEU A 39 -1.08 -17.34 9.49
C LEU A 39 -0.42 -18.36 10.44
N GLU A 40 0.26 -19.37 9.89
CA GLU A 40 0.96 -20.39 10.66
C GLU A 40 2.10 -19.80 11.49
N GLU A 41 2.88 -18.87 10.93
CA GLU A 41 3.97 -18.15 11.61
C GLU A 41 3.46 -17.48 12.90
N PHE A 42 2.22 -17.01 12.92
CA PHE A 42 1.58 -16.41 14.10
C PHE A 42 0.64 -17.37 14.85
N GLN A 43 0.84 -18.68 14.69
CA GLN A 43 0.10 -19.73 15.39
C GLN A 43 -1.42 -19.69 15.16
N CYS A 44 -1.88 -19.09 14.10
CA CYS A 44 -3.27 -19.10 13.71
C CYS A 44 -3.59 -20.43 12.99
N ARG A 45 -4.68 -21.10 13.44
CA ARG A 45 -5.11 -22.37 12.84
C ARG A 45 -5.92 -22.18 11.56
N ARG A 46 -6.35 -20.95 11.27
CA ARG A 46 -7.10 -20.68 10.05
C ARG A 46 -6.29 -21.00 8.80
N ARG A 47 -6.99 -21.57 7.82
CA ARG A 47 -6.43 -21.81 6.47
C ARG A 47 -7.43 -21.32 5.42
N PHE A 48 -6.91 -20.80 4.34
CA PHE A 48 -7.65 -20.33 3.18
C PHE A 48 -7.41 -21.26 1.99
N ASP A 49 -8.18 -22.35 1.93
CA ASP A 49 -8.12 -23.32 0.82
C ASP A 49 -9.26 -23.07 -0.17
N GLY A 50 -10.49 -22.96 0.31
CA GLY A 50 -11.70 -22.76 -0.51
C GLY A 50 -12.41 -21.41 -0.32
N ASP A 51 -12.11 -20.67 0.75
CA ASP A 51 -12.77 -19.39 1.11
C ASP A 51 -12.09 -18.17 0.48
N VAL A 52 -11.30 -18.37 -0.59
CA VAL A 52 -10.63 -17.28 -1.30
C VAL A 52 -11.39 -16.96 -2.58
N ILE A 53 -11.75 -15.69 -2.72
CA ILE A 53 -12.44 -15.16 -3.89
C ILE A 53 -11.39 -14.51 -4.79
N THR A 54 -11.25 -15.05 -6.00
CA THR A 54 -10.29 -14.59 -7.02
C THR A 54 -10.98 -14.04 -8.26
N LYS A 55 -12.33 -14.01 -8.26
CA LYS A 55 -13.12 -13.47 -9.35
C LYS A 55 -12.85 -11.99 -9.53
N ASP A 56 -12.73 -11.54 -10.76
CA ASP A 56 -12.58 -10.11 -11.07
C ASP A 56 -13.80 -9.34 -10.56
N TRP A 57 -13.55 -8.22 -9.90
CA TRP A 57 -14.59 -7.41 -9.28
C TRP A 57 -15.60 -6.84 -10.32
N GLU A 58 -15.16 -6.61 -11.57
CA GLU A 58 -16.01 -6.18 -12.67
C GLU A 58 -17.05 -7.23 -13.05
N LEU A 59 -16.80 -8.49 -12.70
CA LEU A 59 -17.71 -9.61 -12.96
C LEU A 59 -18.62 -9.94 -11.77
N PHE A 60 -18.54 -9.19 -10.65
CA PHE A 60 -19.39 -9.45 -9.49
C PHE A 60 -20.87 -9.16 -9.81
N GLY A 61 -21.73 -10.14 -9.52
CA GLY A 61 -23.16 -10.02 -9.56
C GLY A 61 -23.79 -9.97 -8.17
N SER A 62 -25.12 -9.89 -8.10
CA SER A 62 -25.88 -9.85 -6.85
C SER A 62 -25.55 -11.01 -5.90
N GLU A 63 -25.35 -12.21 -6.43
CA GLU A 63 -25.01 -13.40 -5.63
C GLU A 63 -23.65 -13.26 -4.92
N ASP A 64 -22.66 -12.62 -5.57
CA ASP A 64 -21.36 -12.35 -4.97
C ASP A 64 -21.49 -11.37 -3.79
N TYR A 65 -22.28 -10.32 -3.97
CA TYR A 65 -22.55 -9.34 -2.91
C TYR A 65 -23.35 -9.95 -1.76
N GLU A 66 -24.36 -10.77 -2.03
CA GLU A 66 -25.09 -11.52 -0.99
C GLU A 66 -24.14 -12.43 -0.21
N ARG A 67 -23.24 -13.11 -0.91
CA ARG A 67 -22.21 -13.92 -0.26
C ARG A 67 -21.33 -13.07 0.64
N PHE A 68 -20.84 -11.90 0.18
CA PHE A 68 -20.02 -11.01 1.02
C PHE A 68 -20.75 -10.53 2.27
N MET A 69 -22.02 -10.23 2.15
CA MET A 69 -22.85 -9.82 3.28
C MET A 69 -23.09 -10.96 4.29
N SER A 70 -22.98 -12.21 3.86
CA SER A 70 -23.28 -13.40 4.68
C SER A 70 -22.05 -14.09 5.29
N VAL A 71 -20.83 -13.82 4.81
CA VAL A 71 -19.62 -14.56 5.27
C VAL A 71 -19.27 -14.34 6.74
N GLY A 72 -19.71 -13.22 7.32
CA GLY A 72 -19.56 -12.92 8.74
C GLY A 72 -18.11 -12.88 9.23
N TYR A 73 -17.96 -13.30 10.49
CA TYR A 73 -16.71 -13.28 11.24
C TYR A 73 -16.43 -14.69 11.78
N LYS A 74 -15.20 -15.15 11.66
CA LYS A 74 -14.76 -16.48 12.17
C LYS A 74 -13.73 -16.27 13.27
N LEU A 75 -14.10 -16.59 14.51
CA LEU A 75 -13.21 -16.43 15.64
C LEU A 75 -12.03 -17.42 15.57
N ASN A 76 -10.82 -16.90 15.56
CA ASN A 76 -9.59 -17.68 15.62
C ASN A 76 -8.58 -16.99 16.54
N ASP A 77 -7.83 -17.80 17.28
CA ASP A 77 -6.72 -17.30 18.07
C ASP A 77 -5.45 -17.19 17.20
N PHE A 78 -4.63 -16.20 17.51
CA PHE A 78 -3.30 -16.03 16.93
C PHE A 78 -2.39 -15.30 17.92
N THR A 79 -1.07 -15.42 17.73
CA THR A 79 -0.10 -14.74 18.59
C THR A 79 -0.17 -13.24 18.37
N LYS A 80 -0.58 -12.50 19.41
CA LYS A 80 -0.64 -11.03 19.37
C LYS A 80 0.74 -10.45 19.68
N LEU A 81 1.24 -9.64 18.76
CA LEU A 81 2.45 -8.85 18.96
C LEU A 81 2.08 -7.41 19.28
N TRP A 82 2.83 -6.82 20.20
CA TRP A 82 2.71 -5.41 20.52
C TRP A 82 3.80 -4.63 19.79
N PHE A 83 3.40 -3.71 18.93
CA PHE A 83 4.31 -2.78 18.26
C PHE A 83 4.01 -1.36 18.73
N LYS A 84 5.06 -0.55 18.84
CA LYS A 84 4.86 0.89 18.75
C LYS A 84 4.58 1.22 17.28
N GLN A 85 3.63 2.07 17.02
CA GLN A 85 3.26 2.46 15.64
C GLN A 85 4.44 3.03 14.86
N SER A 86 5.40 3.66 15.55
CA SER A 86 6.67 4.16 15.00
C SER A 86 7.62 3.07 14.49
N ASP A 87 7.44 1.82 14.92
CA ASP A 87 8.39 0.73 14.60
C ASP A 87 8.07 0.04 13.26
N VAL A 88 6.97 0.39 12.61
CA VAL A 88 6.51 -0.28 11.39
C VAL A 88 6.78 0.55 10.14
N TYR A 89 6.36 1.80 10.13
CA TYR A 89 6.66 2.77 9.07
C TYR A 89 6.35 4.19 9.54
N SER A 90 7.00 5.14 8.92
CA SER A 90 6.88 6.56 9.20
C SER A 90 6.56 7.33 7.92
N SER A 91 6.27 8.61 8.08
CA SER A 91 6.03 9.51 6.96
C SER A 91 6.81 10.80 7.15
N VAL A 92 7.44 11.27 6.09
CA VAL A 92 8.06 12.58 6.00
C VAL A 92 7.17 13.48 5.15
N TYR A 93 6.97 14.71 5.61
CA TYR A 93 6.07 15.68 4.97
C TYR A 93 6.88 16.86 4.42
N ILE A 94 6.72 17.14 3.14
CA ILE A 94 7.25 18.32 2.46
C ILE A 94 6.07 19.24 2.15
N MET A 95 6.03 20.40 2.77
CA MET A 95 4.89 21.31 2.69
C MET A 95 5.27 22.64 2.04
N ASN A 96 4.29 23.25 1.35
CA ASN A 96 4.37 24.61 0.81
C ASN A 96 5.57 24.84 -0.13
N ARG A 97 6.01 23.84 -0.85
CA ARG A 97 7.05 23.93 -1.88
C ARG A 97 6.43 23.96 -3.27
N ASN A 98 7.14 24.62 -4.19
CA ASN A 98 6.79 24.69 -5.60
C ASN A 98 7.75 23.81 -6.39
N PHE A 99 7.22 23.02 -7.31
CA PHE A 99 8.00 22.17 -8.18
C PHE A 99 7.43 22.25 -9.60
N THR A 100 8.30 22.17 -10.61
CA THR A 100 7.85 21.76 -11.92
C THR A 100 7.59 20.25 -11.93
N ARG A 101 6.87 19.76 -12.93
CA ARG A 101 6.63 18.32 -13.09
C ARG A 101 7.94 17.54 -13.20
N GLU A 102 8.87 18.06 -14.02
CA GLU A 102 10.16 17.45 -14.31
C GLU A 102 11.05 17.40 -13.07
N GLN A 103 11.14 18.50 -12.32
CA GLN A 103 11.86 18.55 -11.04
C GLN A 103 11.33 17.51 -10.06
N LEU A 104 10.01 17.44 -9.89
CA LEU A 104 9.43 16.50 -8.92
C LEU A 104 9.65 15.04 -9.33
N VAL A 105 9.57 14.71 -10.62
CA VAL A 105 9.89 13.36 -11.12
C VAL A 105 11.35 12.99 -10.86
N ASP A 106 12.29 13.92 -11.11
CA ASP A 106 13.71 13.69 -10.84
C ASP A 106 13.96 13.46 -9.34
N ILE A 107 13.43 14.33 -8.49
CA ILE A 107 13.54 14.19 -7.02
C ILE A 107 12.99 12.84 -6.56
N VAL A 108 11.81 12.45 -7.01
CA VAL A 108 11.17 11.17 -6.67
C VAL A 108 12.06 9.98 -7.04
N ASN A 109 12.62 9.98 -8.25
CA ASN A 109 13.52 8.91 -8.71
C ASN A 109 14.81 8.84 -7.87
N ARG A 110 15.39 9.99 -7.52
CA ARG A 110 16.59 10.08 -6.69
C ARG A 110 16.31 9.58 -5.27
N VAL A 111 15.20 9.97 -4.68
CA VAL A 111 14.80 9.51 -3.34
C VAL A 111 14.58 8.01 -3.29
N PHE A 112 13.91 7.40 -4.29
CA PHE A 112 13.78 5.94 -4.36
C PHE A 112 15.11 5.21 -4.57
N SER A 113 16.06 5.84 -5.27
CA SER A 113 17.35 5.22 -5.60
C SER A 113 18.38 5.35 -4.48
N ASP A 114 18.29 6.36 -3.62
CA ASP A 114 19.25 6.59 -2.54
C ASP A 114 18.87 5.82 -1.26
N LYS A 115 19.57 4.73 -1.02
CA LYS A 115 19.41 3.92 0.22
C LYS A 115 19.64 4.69 1.51
N LYS A 116 20.30 5.86 1.46
CA LYS A 116 20.48 6.74 2.62
C LYS A 116 19.18 7.45 3.03
N CYS A 117 18.15 7.41 2.20
CA CYS A 117 16.81 7.91 2.54
C CYS A 117 16.01 6.94 3.43
N GLY A 118 16.49 5.71 3.63
CA GLY A 118 15.75 4.61 4.23
C GLY A 118 15.03 3.78 3.17
N ASP A 119 14.13 2.90 3.59
CA ASP A 119 13.30 2.10 2.69
C ASP A 119 12.01 2.86 2.33
N VAL A 120 12.07 3.63 1.26
CA VAL A 120 10.92 4.39 0.77
C VAL A 120 10.00 3.48 -0.03
N PHE A 121 8.72 3.39 0.36
CA PHE A 121 7.71 2.54 -0.31
C PHE A 121 6.85 3.32 -1.29
N ARG A 122 6.47 4.54 -0.91
CA ARG A 122 5.54 5.36 -1.67
C ARG A 122 5.81 6.84 -1.46
N ILE A 123 5.68 7.60 -2.52
CA ILE A 123 5.66 9.07 -2.48
C ILE A 123 4.35 9.51 -3.11
N LYS A 124 3.55 10.29 -2.39
CA LYS A 124 2.28 10.81 -2.90
C LYS A 124 2.09 12.25 -2.47
N GLY A 125 1.25 12.98 -3.18
CA GLY A 125 0.92 14.33 -2.77
C GLY A 125 0.31 15.15 -3.88
N PHE A 126 0.22 16.44 -3.62
CA PHE A 126 -0.35 17.40 -4.54
C PHE A 126 0.57 18.61 -4.67
N PHE A 127 0.67 19.13 -5.87
CA PHE A 127 1.45 20.32 -6.18
C PHE A 127 0.80 21.13 -7.28
N SER A 128 1.13 22.40 -7.38
CA SER A 128 0.68 23.26 -8.46
C SER A 128 1.82 23.66 -9.34
N VAL A 129 1.62 23.62 -10.64
CA VAL A 129 2.60 24.05 -11.65
C VAL A 129 2.40 25.52 -11.98
N GLU A 130 1.12 25.93 -12.05
CA GLU A 130 0.68 27.31 -12.32
C GLU A 130 -0.44 27.68 -11.35
N GLN A 131 -0.84 28.96 -11.35
CA GLN A 131 -1.95 29.41 -10.54
C GLN A 131 -3.22 28.62 -10.96
N ASP A 132 -3.86 27.93 -10.00
CA ASP A 132 -5.04 27.07 -10.18
C ASP A 132 -4.87 25.77 -11.00
N SER A 133 -3.64 25.42 -11.39
CA SER A 133 -3.36 24.13 -12.04
C SER A 133 -2.77 23.15 -11.04
N TRP A 134 -3.59 22.20 -10.56
CA TRP A 134 -3.21 21.22 -9.56
C TRP A 134 -2.93 19.84 -10.17
N LEU A 135 -1.90 19.22 -9.66
CA LEU A 135 -1.51 17.86 -10.04
C LEU A 135 -1.40 16.97 -8.80
N GLU A 136 -1.87 15.73 -8.93
CA GLU A 136 -1.65 14.65 -7.98
C GLU A 136 -0.45 13.82 -8.40
N LEU A 137 0.49 13.63 -7.49
CA LEU A 137 1.58 12.67 -7.60
C LEU A 137 1.23 11.38 -6.85
N ASN A 138 1.44 10.24 -7.48
CA ASN A 138 1.40 8.94 -6.84
C ASN A 138 2.53 8.07 -7.40
N ALA A 139 3.55 7.82 -6.59
CA ALA A 139 4.76 7.12 -7.02
C ALA A 139 5.10 5.95 -6.10
N THR A 140 5.53 4.88 -6.69
CA THR A 140 6.17 3.71 -6.09
C THR A 140 7.50 3.44 -6.78
N VAL A 141 8.31 2.52 -6.29
CA VAL A 141 9.58 2.11 -6.95
C VAL A 141 9.36 1.66 -8.41
N HIS A 142 8.16 1.15 -8.73
CA HIS A 142 7.86 0.59 -10.05
C HIS A 142 7.13 1.55 -11.00
N LYS A 143 6.47 2.57 -10.45
CA LYS A 143 5.57 3.41 -11.25
C LYS A 143 5.43 4.79 -10.65
N THR A 144 5.53 5.82 -11.49
CA THR A 144 5.20 7.21 -11.15
C THR A 144 4.02 7.67 -12.01
N GLU A 145 2.95 8.12 -11.36
CA GLU A 145 1.78 8.71 -12.01
C GLU A 145 1.60 10.13 -11.55
N ILE A 146 1.33 11.03 -12.50
CA ILE A 146 0.96 12.42 -12.25
C ILE A 146 -0.29 12.71 -13.06
N LYS A 147 -1.37 13.09 -12.37
CA LYS A 147 -2.69 13.34 -12.95
C LYS A 147 -3.20 14.74 -12.57
N PRO A 148 -3.93 15.43 -13.45
CA PRO A 148 -4.61 16.67 -13.09
C PRO A 148 -5.73 16.39 -12.09
N ILE A 149 -5.93 17.36 -11.18
CA ILE A 149 -7.04 17.38 -10.22
C ILE A 149 -7.60 18.80 -10.12
N ASP A 150 -8.83 18.92 -9.66
CA ASP A 150 -9.52 20.21 -9.57
C ASP A 150 -8.96 21.11 -8.46
N LYS A 151 -8.61 20.52 -7.31
CA LYS A 151 -8.08 21.23 -6.14
C LYS A 151 -7.09 20.37 -5.39
N GLY A 152 -6.09 21.00 -4.79
CA GLY A 152 -5.09 20.33 -3.97
C GLY A 152 -4.52 21.23 -2.88
N GLN A 153 -3.61 20.66 -2.11
CA GLN A 153 -2.78 21.37 -1.13
C GLN A 153 -1.33 21.05 -1.45
N LYS A 154 -0.43 22.04 -1.34
CA LYS A 154 1.01 21.83 -1.59
C LYS A 154 1.62 20.96 -0.49
N ILE A 155 1.53 19.65 -0.69
CA ILE A 155 2.06 18.64 0.22
C ILE A 155 2.55 17.42 -0.55
N ILE A 156 3.77 17.00 -0.25
CA ILE A 156 4.32 15.71 -0.68
C ILE A 156 4.58 14.88 0.55
N ILE A 157 4.13 13.63 0.54
CA ILE A 157 4.22 12.68 1.66
C ILE A 157 5.07 11.50 1.20
N ILE A 158 6.18 11.29 1.86
CA ILE A 158 7.10 10.18 1.66
C ILE A 158 6.82 9.14 2.75
N ILE A 159 6.50 7.91 2.36
CA ILE A 159 6.10 6.82 3.26
C ILE A 159 7.11 5.68 3.14
N GLY A 160 7.61 5.20 4.27
CA GLY A 160 8.61 4.14 4.29
C GLY A 160 8.97 3.66 5.69
N SER A 161 9.95 2.77 5.81
CA SER A 161 10.56 2.39 7.07
C SER A 161 11.97 2.98 7.19
N ASP A 162 12.40 3.21 8.42
CA ASP A 162 13.73 3.76 8.74
C ASP A 162 14.07 5.04 7.95
N LEU A 163 13.05 5.90 7.73
CA LEU A 163 13.20 7.11 6.94
C LEU A 163 14.18 8.09 7.59
N MET A 164 15.15 8.54 6.81
CA MET A 164 16.11 9.58 7.18
C MET A 164 15.60 10.95 6.74
N GLU A 165 14.81 11.58 7.61
CA GLU A 165 14.06 12.79 7.31
C GLU A 165 14.94 13.92 6.76
N ASP A 166 16.08 14.20 7.40
CA ASP A 166 17.01 15.27 6.97
C ASP A 166 17.56 14.99 5.57
N LYS A 167 17.88 13.72 5.29
CA LYS A 167 18.37 13.33 3.97
C LYS A 167 17.32 13.45 2.88
N ILE A 168 16.09 13.07 3.19
CA ILE A 168 14.95 13.22 2.27
C ILE A 168 14.70 14.70 2.00
N LYS A 169 14.63 15.54 3.05
CA LYS A 169 14.39 16.98 2.91
C LYS A 169 15.40 17.68 2.03
N GLN A 170 16.69 17.29 2.09
CA GLN A 170 17.73 17.85 1.22
C GLN A 170 17.37 17.76 -0.27
N TYR A 171 16.78 16.64 -0.74
CA TYR A 171 16.37 16.48 -2.13
C TYR A 171 15.26 17.43 -2.56
N PHE A 172 14.43 17.87 -1.64
CA PHE A 172 13.32 18.79 -1.90
C PHE A 172 13.70 20.26 -1.65
N GLU A 173 14.94 20.54 -1.23
CA GLU A 173 15.49 21.88 -1.00
C GLU A 173 16.47 22.31 -2.08
N GLU A 174 16.97 21.38 -2.90
CA GLU A 174 17.77 21.64 -4.10
C GLU A 174 16.92 22.26 -5.23
#